data_ee3b2e8cb5b59f1851e767faf7367983
#
_entry.id   ee3b2e8cb5b59f1851e767faf7367983
#
_cell.length_a   1.000
_cell.length_b   1.000
_cell.length_c   1.000
_cell.angle_alpha   90.00
_cell.angle_beta   90.00
_cell.angle_gamma   90.00
#
_symmetry.space_group_name_H-M   'P 1'
#
loop_
_entity.id
_entity.type
_entity.pdbx_description
1 polymer ?
#
loop_
_entity_poly.entity_id
_entity_poly.type
_entity_poly.pdbx_seq_one_letter_code
_entity_poly.pdbx_strand_id
1 'polypeptide(L)'
;QGEELGMTNADYTDISQYRDVESLNYYQILLERGKTKEEALKVLSCRSRDNGRTPMQWDGTENAGFTSGTPWIGCPDNYREINASMQVEDEDSVFHFYRELIALRKRKKVVAEGRIEFLCDDQPEVFAYRRSLEGEELLVVNNFTSRTVTAGIVMGKGDYVKILGNYAGKPEKGAEGVRLR
;
A
#
# COMPACT_ATOMS: atom_id res chain seq x y z
N GLN A 1 -4.21 10.33 -2.61
CA GLN A 1 -3.28 10.54 -3.74
C GLN A 1 -1.88 10.06 -3.35
N GLY A 2 -1.03 9.76 -4.36
CA GLY A 2 0.36 9.34 -4.13
C GLY A 2 0.55 7.86 -3.76
N GLU A 3 -0.51 7.09 -3.74
CA GLU A 3 -0.47 5.65 -3.49
C GLU A 3 0.37 4.93 -4.56
N GLU A 4 0.26 5.37 -5.80
CA GLU A 4 1.05 4.90 -6.94
C GLU A 4 2.55 5.24 -6.86
N LEU A 5 2.95 6.13 -5.96
CA LEU A 5 4.35 6.46 -5.67
C LEU A 5 4.86 5.79 -4.38
N GLY A 6 3.99 5.13 -3.63
CA GLY A 6 4.33 4.62 -2.30
C GLY A 6 4.47 5.73 -1.26
N MET A 7 3.79 6.88 -1.41
CA MET A 7 3.76 7.93 -0.40
C MET A 7 3.26 7.39 0.92
N THR A 8 3.92 7.75 2.00
CA THR A 8 3.58 7.31 3.35
C THR A 8 2.68 8.31 4.07
N ASN A 9 2.16 7.91 5.23
CA ASN A 9 1.51 8.84 6.14
C ASN A 9 2.50 9.94 6.58
N ALA A 10 1.97 11.13 6.86
CA ALA A 10 2.75 12.22 7.42
C ALA A 10 3.01 11.93 8.92
N ASP A 11 4.28 11.90 9.32
CA ASP A 11 4.68 11.72 10.72
C ASP A 11 4.73 13.07 11.45
N TYR A 12 3.58 13.77 11.50
CA TYR A 12 3.47 15.05 12.20
C TYR A 12 3.67 14.87 13.69
N THR A 13 4.52 15.72 14.25
CA THR A 13 4.92 15.71 15.67
C THR A 13 4.20 16.74 16.53
N ASP A 14 3.41 17.61 15.90
CA ASP A 14 2.63 18.65 16.58
C ASP A 14 1.21 18.73 16.04
N ILE A 15 0.24 18.96 16.94
CA ILE A 15 -1.18 19.05 16.57
C ILE A 15 -1.48 20.22 15.61
N SER A 16 -0.68 21.28 15.64
CA SER A 16 -0.83 22.41 14.74
C SER A 16 -0.56 22.10 13.28
N GLN A 17 0.08 20.97 12.98
CA GLN A 17 0.33 20.49 11.62
C GLN A 17 -0.91 19.86 10.98
N TYR A 18 -1.86 19.38 11.80
CA TYR A 18 -3.12 18.80 11.34
C TYR A 18 -4.14 19.85 10.95
N ARG A 19 -4.97 19.55 9.95
CA ARG A 19 -6.03 20.41 9.40
C ARG A 19 -7.42 19.76 9.49
N ASP A 20 -7.47 18.43 9.56
CA ASP A 20 -8.73 17.70 9.63
C ASP A 20 -9.43 17.94 10.98
N VAL A 21 -10.65 18.48 10.91
CA VAL A 21 -11.44 18.84 12.12
C VAL A 21 -11.73 17.61 12.99
N GLU A 22 -11.98 16.45 12.38
CA GLU A 22 -12.18 15.21 13.13
C GLU A 22 -10.92 14.82 13.92
N SER A 23 -9.74 14.94 13.29
CA SER A 23 -8.47 14.68 13.95
C SER A 23 -8.22 15.64 15.12
N LEU A 24 -8.48 16.94 14.93
CA LEU A 24 -8.34 17.95 15.99
C LEU A 24 -9.28 17.66 17.18
N ASN A 25 -10.54 17.33 16.90
CA ASN A 25 -11.50 16.97 17.95
C ASN A 25 -11.11 15.67 18.65
N TYR A 26 -10.69 14.66 17.88
CA TYR A 26 -10.30 13.37 18.45
C TYR A 26 -9.06 13.46 19.32
N TYR A 27 -8.12 14.34 18.97
CA TYR A 27 -6.96 14.65 19.81
C TYR A 27 -7.38 15.11 21.21
N GLN A 28 -8.33 16.05 21.30
CA GLN A 28 -8.84 16.53 22.60
C GLN A 28 -9.51 15.40 23.39
N ILE A 29 -10.35 14.59 22.74
CA ILE A 29 -10.99 13.44 23.37
C ILE A 29 -9.96 12.44 23.92
N LEU A 30 -8.85 12.20 23.21
CA LEU A 30 -7.79 11.32 23.68
C LEU A 30 -7.10 11.88 24.94
N LEU A 31 -6.82 13.19 24.98
CA LEU A 31 -6.25 13.84 26.15
C LEU A 31 -7.21 13.79 27.36
N GLU A 32 -8.50 14.07 27.16
CA GLU A 32 -9.54 13.95 28.19
C GLU A 32 -9.67 12.52 28.74
N ARG A 33 -9.37 11.50 27.92
CA ARG A 33 -9.30 10.09 28.32
C ARG A 33 -7.97 9.70 28.97
N GLY A 34 -7.11 10.66 29.28
CA GLY A 34 -5.85 10.44 29.99
C GLY A 34 -4.68 9.98 29.12
N LYS A 35 -4.80 10.06 27.80
CA LYS A 35 -3.66 9.82 26.89
C LYS A 35 -2.66 10.97 26.95
N THR A 36 -1.37 10.67 26.79
CA THR A 36 -0.36 11.71 26.60
C THR A 36 -0.47 12.34 25.22
N LYS A 37 0.16 13.51 25.02
CA LYS A 37 0.21 14.18 23.72
C LYS A 37 0.84 13.28 22.66
N GLU A 38 1.93 12.61 23.01
CA GLU A 38 2.67 11.69 22.14
C GLU A 38 1.81 10.49 21.74
N GLU A 39 1.08 9.90 22.69
CA GLU A 39 0.15 8.79 22.41
C GLU A 39 -0.98 9.26 21.48
N ALA A 40 -1.54 10.43 21.71
CA ALA A 40 -2.60 10.99 20.89
C ALA A 40 -2.10 11.27 19.46
N LEU A 41 -0.93 11.90 19.30
CA LEU A 41 -0.31 12.14 17.99
C LEU A 41 0.00 10.83 17.25
N LYS A 42 0.46 9.81 17.94
CA LYS A 42 0.69 8.48 17.35
C LYS A 42 -0.60 7.85 16.80
N VAL A 43 -1.74 8.07 17.45
CA VAL A 43 -3.04 7.63 16.91
C VAL A 43 -3.38 8.42 15.65
N LEU A 44 -3.18 9.74 15.65
CA LEU A 44 -3.47 10.59 14.51
C LEU A 44 -2.57 10.28 13.31
N SER A 45 -1.26 10.03 13.52
CA SER A 45 -0.34 9.68 12.43
C SER A 45 -0.77 8.41 11.67
N CYS A 46 -1.49 7.50 12.34
CA CYS A 46 -2.01 6.30 11.72
C CYS A 46 -3.42 6.47 11.08
N ARG A 47 -4.24 7.40 11.59
CA ARG A 47 -5.68 7.41 11.29
C ARG A 47 -6.22 8.71 10.71
N SER A 48 -5.47 9.81 10.76
CA SER A 48 -5.93 11.08 10.24
C SER A 48 -6.19 11.03 8.74
N ARG A 49 -7.28 11.65 8.32
CA ARG A 49 -7.57 11.86 6.89
C ARG A 49 -6.54 12.77 6.21
N ASP A 50 -5.80 13.57 6.97
CA ASP A 50 -4.74 14.42 6.44
C ASP A 50 -3.62 13.63 5.78
N ASN A 51 -3.39 12.37 6.20
CA ASN A 51 -2.43 11.47 5.55
C ASN A 51 -2.70 11.28 4.05
N GLY A 52 -3.97 11.26 3.63
CA GLY A 52 -4.37 11.17 2.22
C GLY A 52 -4.50 12.52 1.50
N ARG A 53 -4.16 13.64 2.17
CA ARG A 53 -4.35 15.02 1.67
C ARG A 53 -3.06 15.81 1.56
N THR A 54 -1.93 15.22 1.96
CA THR A 54 -0.61 15.83 1.81
C THR A 54 -0.35 16.20 0.35
N PRO A 55 0.45 17.23 0.07
CA PRO A 55 0.81 17.58 -1.29
C PRO A 55 1.39 16.39 -2.04
N MET A 56 1.07 16.28 -3.33
CA MET A 56 1.69 15.30 -4.21
C MET A 56 3.20 15.53 -4.27
N GLN A 57 3.97 14.49 -4.07
CA GLN A 57 5.43 14.55 -4.10
C GLN A 57 5.92 14.41 -5.56
N TRP A 58 6.07 15.55 -6.26
CA TRP A 58 6.49 15.55 -7.65
C TRP A 58 7.99 15.33 -7.83
N ASP A 59 8.81 15.99 -6.98
CA ASP A 59 10.27 15.88 -7.01
C ASP A 59 10.89 16.16 -5.63
N GLY A 60 12.23 16.13 -5.55
CA GLY A 60 12.99 16.38 -4.32
C GLY A 60 13.23 17.86 -3.99
N THR A 61 12.64 18.81 -4.71
CA THR A 61 12.79 20.26 -4.46
C THR A 61 11.89 20.71 -3.30
N GLU A 62 12.00 21.99 -2.90
CA GLU A 62 11.20 22.54 -1.81
C GLU A 62 9.70 22.30 -2.01
N ASN A 63 9.01 21.97 -0.93
CA ASN A 63 7.58 21.57 -0.94
C ASN A 63 7.28 20.42 -1.92
N ALA A 64 8.24 19.52 -2.13
CA ALA A 64 8.10 18.38 -3.04
C ALA A 64 7.77 18.77 -4.49
N GLY A 65 8.21 19.94 -4.96
CA GLY A 65 7.85 20.47 -6.28
C GLY A 65 6.37 20.83 -6.45
N PHE A 66 5.58 20.77 -5.37
CA PHE A 66 4.14 21.01 -5.41
C PHE A 66 3.77 22.49 -5.53
N THR A 67 4.49 23.36 -4.83
CA THR A 67 4.23 24.80 -4.82
C THR A 67 5.49 25.60 -4.45
N SER A 68 5.60 26.81 -4.97
CA SER A 68 6.60 27.79 -4.55
C SER A 68 6.18 28.61 -3.30
N GLY A 69 4.94 28.49 -2.87
CA GLY A 69 4.40 29.13 -1.68
C GLY A 69 4.31 28.17 -0.49
N THR A 70 3.68 28.60 0.61
CA THR A 70 3.41 27.74 1.76
C THR A 70 2.23 26.82 1.45
N PRO A 71 2.38 25.50 1.46
CA PRO A 71 1.27 24.59 1.23
C PRO A 71 0.27 24.64 2.40
N TRP A 72 -1.00 24.40 2.11
CA TRP A 72 -2.06 24.36 3.13
C TRP A 72 -1.80 23.31 4.21
N ILE A 73 -1.24 22.17 3.84
CA ILE A 73 -0.81 21.08 4.72
C ILE A 73 0.62 20.71 4.34
N GLY A 74 1.46 20.39 5.31
CA GLY A 74 2.88 20.08 5.07
C GLY A 74 3.10 18.80 4.26
N CYS A 75 4.19 18.76 3.52
CA CYS A 75 4.64 17.52 2.87
C CYS A 75 5.24 16.57 3.92
N PRO A 76 5.11 15.24 3.75
CA PRO A 76 5.92 14.28 4.49
C PRO A 76 7.42 14.52 4.27
N ASP A 77 8.25 14.35 5.30
CA ASP A 77 9.70 14.67 5.24
C ASP A 77 10.47 13.81 4.22
N ASN A 78 9.90 12.66 3.84
CA ASN A 78 10.53 11.71 2.92
C ASN A 78 10.36 12.05 1.43
N TYR A 79 9.83 13.22 1.08
CA TYR A 79 9.60 13.60 -0.33
C TYR A 79 10.89 13.65 -1.18
N ARG A 80 12.07 13.75 -0.53
CA ARG A 80 13.36 13.69 -1.24
C ARG A 80 13.73 12.28 -1.70
N GLU A 81 13.13 11.27 -1.10
CA GLU A 81 13.39 9.84 -1.37
C GLU A 81 12.22 9.19 -2.11
N ILE A 82 10.99 9.63 -1.83
CA ILE A 82 9.76 9.12 -2.44
C ILE A 82 9.08 10.24 -3.20
N ASN A 83 9.24 10.26 -4.51
CA ASN A 83 8.62 11.26 -5.38
C ASN A 83 8.46 10.75 -6.82
N ALA A 84 7.59 11.41 -7.58
CA ALA A 84 7.26 11.01 -8.95
C ALA A 84 8.47 10.99 -9.88
N SER A 85 9.37 11.96 -9.77
CA SER A 85 10.56 12.03 -10.63
C SER A 85 11.44 10.78 -10.48
N MET A 86 11.73 10.39 -9.24
CA MET A 86 12.54 9.18 -8.95
C MET A 86 11.81 7.89 -9.33
N GLN A 87 10.51 7.82 -9.02
CA GLN A 87 9.71 6.62 -9.28
C GLN A 87 9.54 6.32 -10.78
N VAL A 88 9.49 7.35 -11.61
CA VAL A 88 9.40 7.19 -13.09
C VAL A 88 10.71 6.68 -13.68
N GLU A 89 11.84 7.02 -13.11
CA GLU A 89 13.17 6.60 -13.58
C GLU A 89 13.56 5.19 -13.11
N ASP A 90 13.01 4.74 -11.99
CA ASP A 90 13.30 3.42 -11.38
C ASP A 90 12.28 2.38 -11.89
N GLU A 91 12.73 1.46 -12.74
CA GLU A 91 11.88 0.39 -13.31
C GLU A 91 11.32 -0.58 -12.26
N ASP A 92 11.97 -0.72 -11.10
CA ASP A 92 11.53 -1.56 -9.98
C ASP A 92 10.65 -0.82 -8.98
N SER A 93 10.25 0.42 -9.28
CA SER A 93 9.47 1.29 -8.40
C SER A 93 8.01 0.85 -8.22
N VAL A 94 7.38 1.42 -7.18
CA VAL A 94 5.93 1.27 -6.92
C VAL A 94 5.12 1.80 -8.11
N PHE A 95 5.55 2.92 -8.74
CA PHE A 95 4.89 3.49 -9.92
C PHE A 95 4.85 2.50 -11.09
N HIS A 96 5.96 1.87 -11.41
CA HIS A 96 6.02 0.89 -12.51
C HIS A 96 5.21 -0.37 -12.18
N PHE A 97 5.21 -0.81 -10.93
CA PHE A 97 4.37 -1.92 -10.50
C PHE A 97 2.87 -1.60 -10.64
N TYR A 98 2.45 -0.41 -10.23
CA TYR A 98 1.08 0.08 -10.43
C TYR A 98 0.69 0.13 -11.91
N ARG A 99 1.58 0.64 -12.77
CA ARG A 99 1.39 0.68 -14.21
C ARG A 99 1.16 -0.71 -14.79
N GLU A 100 1.95 -1.69 -14.37
CA GLU A 100 1.79 -3.09 -14.80
C GLU A 100 0.48 -3.73 -14.28
N LEU A 101 0.07 -3.45 -13.04
CA LEU A 101 -1.21 -3.90 -12.50
C LEU A 101 -2.39 -3.35 -13.31
N ILE A 102 -2.36 -2.06 -13.67
CA ILE A 102 -3.39 -1.43 -14.50
C ILE A 102 -3.41 -2.05 -15.90
N ALA A 103 -2.25 -2.28 -16.49
CA ALA A 103 -2.13 -2.93 -17.78
C ALA A 103 -2.64 -4.37 -17.74
N LEU A 104 -2.33 -5.13 -16.69
CA LEU A 104 -2.83 -6.48 -16.46
C LEU A 104 -4.38 -6.48 -16.37
N ARG A 105 -4.95 -5.56 -15.58
CA ARG A 105 -6.40 -5.42 -15.45
C ARG A 105 -7.09 -5.16 -16.80
N LYS A 106 -6.48 -4.35 -17.67
CA LYS A 106 -7.01 -4.05 -19.01
C LYS A 106 -6.92 -5.24 -19.96
N ARG A 107 -5.88 -6.07 -19.84
CA ARG A 107 -5.65 -7.23 -20.73
C ARG A 107 -6.39 -8.48 -20.30
N LYS A 108 -6.62 -8.67 -18.99
CA LYS A 108 -7.14 -9.90 -18.40
C LYS A 108 -8.52 -9.68 -17.78
N LYS A 109 -9.56 -10.12 -18.47
CA LYS A 109 -10.94 -10.00 -17.99
C LYS A 109 -11.16 -10.67 -16.63
N VAL A 110 -10.48 -11.78 -16.35
CA VAL A 110 -10.56 -12.49 -15.07
C VAL A 110 -10.21 -11.56 -13.88
N VAL A 111 -9.35 -10.55 -14.07
CA VAL A 111 -9.00 -9.57 -13.03
C VAL A 111 -10.18 -8.67 -12.68
N ALA A 112 -11.00 -8.28 -13.65
CA ALA A 112 -12.11 -7.34 -13.45
C ALA A 112 -13.45 -8.04 -13.23
N GLU A 113 -13.73 -9.13 -13.96
CA GLU A 113 -15.05 -9.75 -14.09
C GLU A 113 -15.09 -11.15 -13.42
N GLY A 114 -13.94 -11.75 -13.10
CA GLY A 114 -13.87 -13.08 -12.51
C GLY A 114 -14.56 -13.18 -11.15
N ARG A 115 -15.21 -14.32 -10.88
CA ARG A 115 -15.71 -14.64 -9.54
C ARG A 115 -14.54 -14.68 -8.56
N ILE A 116 -14.69 -14.07 -7.39
CA ILE A 116 -13.68 -14.07 -6.34
C ILE A 116 -13.99 -15.11 -5.27
N GLU A 117 -12.94 -15.78 -4.78
CA GLU A 117 -12.93 -16.66 -3.63
C GLU A 117 -11.75 -16.28 -2.74
N PHE A 118 -11.99 -15.92 -1.48
CA PHE A 118 -10.94 -15.64 -0.50
C PHE A 118 -10.34 -16.92 0.03
N LEU A 119 -9.04 -16.90 0.31
CA LEU A 119 -8.24 -18.04 0.75
C LEU A 119 -7.42 -17.63 1.98
N CYS A 120 -7.01 -18.58 2.80
CA CYS A 120 -6.18 -18.33 3.99
C CYS A 120 -6.84 -17.42 5.04
N ASP A 121 -8.15 -17.51 5.24
CA ASP A 121 -8.88 -16.67 6.20
C ASP A 121 -8.39 -16.84 7.65
N ASP A 122 -7.71 -17.93 7.96
CA ASP A 122 -7.08 -18.25 9.24
C ASP A 122 -5.62 -17.77 9.37
N GLN A 123 -5.06 -17.17 8.32
CA GLN A 123 -3.67 -16.69 8.27
C GLN A 123 -3.62 -15.15 8.18
N PRO A 124 -3.58 -14.42 9.29
CA PRO A 124 -3.67 -12.95 9.28
C PRO A 124 -2.48 -12.25 8.60
N GLU A 125 -1.36 -12.95 8.42
CA GLU A 125 -0.19 -12.41 7.69
C GLU A 125 -0.33 -12.51 6.17
N VAL A 126 -1.31 -13.28 5.68
CA VAL A 126 -1.49 -13.57 4.24
C VAL A 126 -2.83 -13.04 3.78
N PHE A 127 -2.82 -12.26 2.70
CA PHE A 127 -4.04 -11.93 1.98
C PHE A 127 -4.02 -12.63 0.63
N ALA A 128 -4.89 -13.62 0.48
CA ALA A 128 -4.93 -14.44 -0.72
C ALA A 128 -6.35 -14.59 -1.25
N TYR A 129 -6.45 -14.60 -2.56
CA TYR A 129 -7.71 -14.88 -3.25
C TYR A 129 -7.50 -15.49 -4.63
N ARG A 130 -8.51 -16.20 -5.08
CA ARG A 130 -8.61 -16.76 -6.42
C ARG A 130 -9.71 -16.03 -7.20
N ARG A 131 -9.44 -15.75 -8.46
CA ARG A 131 -10.47 -15.29 -9.40
C ARG A 131 -10.60 -16.29 -10.54
N SER A 132 -11.84 -16.55 -10.99
CA SER A 132 -12.12 -17.51 -12.04
C SER A 132 -13.10 -16.93 -13.05
N LEU A 133 -12.80 -17.08 -14.34
CA LEU A 133 -13.64 -16.66 -15.46
C LEU A 133 -13.38 -17.55 -16.67
N GLU A 134 -14.42 -18.20 -17.20
CA GLU A 134 -14.40 -18.96 -18.48
C GLU A 134 -13.23 -19.94 -18.61
N GLY A 135 -12.84 -20.61 -17.51
CA GLY A 135 -11.74 -21.58 -17.47
C GLY A 135 -10.36 -20.95 -17.24
N GLU A 136 -10.24 -19.64 -17.20
CA GLU A 136 -9.04 -18.94 -16.73
C GLU A 136 -9.10 -18.77 -15.21
N GLU A 137 -7.98 -19.00 -14.54
CA GLU A 137 -7.83 -18.80 -13.10
C GLU A 137 -6.66 -17.87 -12.80
N LEU A 138 -6.88 -16.91 -11.92
CA LEU A 138 -5.87 -16.02 -11.37
C LEU A 138 -5.78 -16.21 -9.86
N LEU A 139 -4.61 -16.61 -9.37
CA LEU A 139 -4.30 -16.69 -7.95
C LEU A 139 -3.47 -15.46 -7.55
N VAL A 140 -3.95 -14.73 -6.56
CA VAL A 140 -3.24 -13.59 -5.96
C VAL A 140 -2.90 -13.95 -4.52
N VAL A 141 -1.63 -13.73 -4.14
CA VAL A 141 -1.14 -14.05 -2.79
C VAL A 141 -0.20 -12.93 -2.34
N ASN A 142 -0.50 -12.31 -1.21
CA ASN A 142 0.27 -11.22 -0.64
C ASN A 142 0.71 -11.57 0.78
N ASN A 143 1.98 -11.29 1.08
CA ASN A 143 2.55 -11.36 2.42
C ASN A 143 2.58 -9.95 3.00
N PHE A 144 1.87 -9.71 4.11
CA PHE A 144 1.82 -8.42 4.81
C PHE A 144 2.85 -8.31 5.95
N THR A 145 3.88 -9.15 5.93
CA THR A 145 4.94 -9.13 6.93
C THR A 145 6.31 -8.95 6.29
N SER A 146 7.30 -8.61 7.11
CA SER A 146 8.72 -8.60 6.71
C SER A 146 9.39 -9.98 6.80
N ARG A 147 8.63 -11.02 7.16
CA ARG A 147 9.14 -12.40 7.32
C ARG A 147 8.72 -13.25 6.13
N THR A 148 9.47 -14.32 5.87
CA THR A 148 9.01 -15.36 4.94
C THR A 148 7.82 -16.12 5.55
N VAL A 149 6.74 -16.25 4.80
CA VAL A 149 5.50 -16.91 5.21
C VAL A 149 5.14 -18.00 4.20
N THR A 150 4.59 -19.11 4.67
CA THR A 150 4.01 -20.14 3.82
C THR A 150 2.49 -19.99 3.83
N ALA A 151 1.90 -19.66 2.70
CA ALA A 151 0.44 -19.60 2.54
C ALA A 151 -0.11 -21.00 2.33
N GLY A 152 -1.05 -21.42 3.17
CA GLY A 152 -1.71 -22.73 3.13
C GLY A 152 -2.67 -22.90 1.94
N ILE A 153 -2.20 -22.68 0.71
CA ILE A 153 -3.01 -22.69 -0.49
C ILE A 153 -2.85 -24.02 -1.22
N VAL A 154 -3.94 -24.74 -1.37
CA VAL A 154 -4.01 -25.89 -2.26
C VAL A 154 -4.17 -25.38 -3.69
N MET A 155 -3.11 -25.53 -4.47
CA MET A 155 -3.14 -25.19 -5.90
C MET A 155 -3.91 -26.26 -6.67
N GLY A 156 -4.80 -25.83 -7.57
CA GLY A 156 -5.56 -26.72 -8.45
C GLY A 156 -4.66 -27.56 -9.39
N LYS A 157 -5.28 -28.48 -10.10
CA LYS A 157 -4.61 -29.31 -11.11
C LYS A 157 -4.28 -28.48 -12.35
N GLY A 158 -3.19 -27.73 -12.32
CA GLY A 158 -2.77 -26.91 -13.46
C GLY A 158 -1.38 -26.35 -13.25
N ASP A 159 -0.75 -25.92 -14.33
CA ASP A 159 0.52 -25.21 -14.28
C ASP A 159 0.24 -23.71 -14.09
N TYR A 160 0.61 -23.20 -12.91
CA TYR A 160 0.56 -21.76 -12.64
C TYR A 160 1.84 -21.08 -13.12
N VAL A 161 1.67 -19.99 -13.83
CA VAL A 161 2.77 -19.13 -14.30
C VAL A 161 2.71 -17.82 -13.53
N LYS A 162 3.83 -17.38 -12.95
CA LYS A 162 3.92 -16.05 -12.34
C LYS A 162 3.81 -15.00 -13.44
N ILE A 163 2.82 -14.12 -13.33
CA ILE A 163 2.59 -13.01 -14.28
C ILE A 163 3.10 -11.68 -13.73
N LEU A 164 3.03 -11.46 -12.43
CA LEU A 164 3.48 -10.25 -11.78
C LEU A 164 3.89 -10.54 -10.33
N GLY A 165 4.80 -9.76 -9.78
CA GLY A 165 5.20 -9.83 -8.38
C GLY A 165 6.33 -8.88 -8.05
N ASN A 166 6.34 -8.35 -6.83
CA ASN A 166 7.28 -7.36 -6.33
C ASN A 166 8.75 -7.85 -6.26
N TYR A 167 8.97 -9.17 -6.25
CA TYR A 167 10.30 -9.73 -6.09
C TYR A 167 10.69 -10.59 -7.29
N ALA A 168 11.97 -10.57 -7.61
CA ALA A 168 12.54 -11.50 -8.59
C ALA A 168 12.37 -12.96 -8.11
N GLY A 169 12.23 -13.88 -9.06
CA GLY A 169 12.06 -15.31 -8.78
C GLY A 169 10.61 -15.78 -8.83
N LYS A 170 10.46 -17.09 -8.75
CA LYS A 170 9.14 -17.75 -8.69
C LYS A 170 8.83 -18.08 -7.24
N PRO A 171 7.55 -18.01 -6.83
CA PRO A 171 7.16 -18.53 -5.54
C PRO A 171 7.51 -20.03 -5.46
N GLU A 172 8.05 -20.45 -4.33
CA GLU A 172 8.40 -21.86 -4.11
C GLU A 172 7.12 -22.63 -3.79
N LYS A 173 6.84 -23.67 -4.57
CA LYS A 173 5.76 -24.61 -4.30
C LYS A 173 6.27 -25.66 -3.32
N GLY A 174 5.67 -25.75 -2.14
CA GLY A 174 5.91 -26.81 -1.17
C GLY A 174 4.71 -27.75 -1.06
N ALA A 175 4.88 -28.89 -0.40
CA ALA A 175 3.78 -29.81 -0.11
C ALA A 175 2.69 -29.19 0.79
N GLU A 176 3.05 -28.17 1.57
CA GLU A 176 2.19 -27.47 2.53
C GLU A 176 1.62 -26.14 2.02
N GLY A 177 1.98 -25.71 0.81
CA GLY A 177 1.49 -24.46 0.24
C GLY A 177 2.50 -23.67 -0.58
N VAL A 178 2.24 -22.36 -0.71
CA VAL A 178 3.07 -21.41 -1.47
C VAL A 178 3.92 -20.59 -0.51
N ARG A 179 5.24 -20.65 -0.66
CA ARG A 179 6.18 -19.87 0.14
C ARG A 179 6.38 -18.48 -0.45
N LEU A 180 6.19 -17.45 0.37
CA LEU A 180 6.30 -16.04 0.03
C LEU A 180 7.44 -15.39 0.82
N ARG A 181 8.19 -14.55 0.17
CA ARG A 181 9.20 -13.70 0.81
C ARG A 181 8.60 -12.34 1.18
#